data_7aa891ff5837a9f40009532b8edebda1
#
_entry.id   7aa891ff5837a9f40009532b8edebda1
#
_cell.length_a   1.000
_cell.length_b   1.000
_cell.length_c   1.000
_cell.angle_alpha   90.00
_cell.angle_beta   90.00
_cell.angle_gamma   90.00
#
_symmetry.space_group_name_H-M   'P 1'
#
loop_
_entity.id
_entity.type
_entity.pdbx_description
1 polymer ?
#
loop_
_entity_poly.entity_id
_entity_poly.type
_entity_poly.pdbx_seq_one_letter_code
_entity_poly.pdbx_strand_id
1 'polypeptide(L)'
;MSRSWLLIQVKKHKSLLIFANSIAIVAALISVPIPLLMPLMVDEVLLDQPGSGLAIMNQFLPTEFQTPTGYIVLTLLAVIVMRTLSQALNILQSRQFTLASKTITYNIRTRMIDKLGRISIQQYETKGSGGINSHLVTDIETIDKFIGGTLSKFIVSLLTVLGTALVLLWLEWRLGLFILLVNPIVIYFSRKLGNRVKHLKKYENQSFERFQNRLIETLDGIYQLRAANKEKLFLEELKKDANQIRIDADKYAWQSEAAGRFSFLLFLLGFELFRAMAMLMVLFSDLTIGQIFAVFSYLWFMLGPVQELLS
;
A
#
# COMPACT_ATOMS: atom_id res chain seq x y z
N MET A 1 -20.59 -7.85 -16.90
CA MET A 1 -19.71 -9.06 -16.91
C MET A 1 -19.98 -9.89 -15.66
N SER A 2 -20.05 -11.24 -15.79
CA SER A 2 -20.30 -12.09 -14.63
C SER A 2 -19.01 -12.19 -13.78
N ARG A 3 -19.13 -12.14 -12.44
CA ARG A 3 -18.02 -12.34 -11.49
C ARG A 3 -17.23 -13.62 -11.76
N SER A 4 -17.92 -14.67 -12.21
CA SER A 4 -17.32 -15.96 -12.53
C SER A 4 -16.29 -15.89 -13.66
N TRP A 5 -16.52 -15.06 -14.68
CA TRP A 5 -15.59 -14.93 -15.80
C TRP A 5 -14.30 -14.20 -15.42
N LEU A 6 -14.37 -13.14 -14.58
CA LEU A 6 -13.16 -12.47 -14.05
C LEU A 6 -12.30 -13.44 -13.26
N LEU A 7 -12.92 -14.27 -12.42
CA LEU A 7 -12.21 -15.30 -11.66
C LEU A 7 -11.56 -16.35 -12.57
N ILE A 8 -12.18 -16.69 -13.70
CA ILE A 8 -11.60 -17.60 -14.69
C ILE A 8 -10.34 -17.00 -15.33
N GLN A 9 -10.35 -15.69 -15.67
CA GLN A 9 -9.18 -15.03 -16.22
C GLN A 9 -8.03 -14.97 -15.21
N VAL A 10 -8.31 -14.66 -13.95
CA VAL A 10 -7.30 -14.70 -12.88
C VAL A 10 -6.75 -16.13 -12.70
N LYS A 11 -7.63 -17.16 -12.72
CA LYS A 11 -7.21 -18.58 -12.65
C LYS A 11 -6.34 -19.01 -13.84
N LYS A 12 -6.57 -18.47 -15.03
CA LYS A 12 -5.75 -18.77 -16.22
C LYS A 12 -4.30 -18.30 -16.08
N HIS A 13 -4.07 -17.25 -15.30
CA HIS A 13 -2.74 -16.68 -15.02
C HIS A 13 -2.20 -17.06 -13.63
N LYS A 14 -2.74 -18.14 -13.03
CA LYS A 14 -2.35 -18.59 -11.68
C LYS A 14 -0.85 -18.87 -11.52
N SER A 15 -0.18 -19.37 -12.56
CA SER A 15 1.25 -19.66 -12.48
C SER A 15 2.10 -18.40 -12.28
N LEU A 16 1.80 -17.31 -12.98
CA LEU A 16 2.46 -16.01 -12.79
C LEU A 16 2.20 -15.44 -11.39
N LEU A 17 0.96 -15.54 -10.90
CA LEU A 17 0.60 -15.05 -9.57
C LEU A 17 1.22 -15.93 -8.46
N ILE A 18 1.26 -17.24 -8.62
CA ILE A 18 1.95 -18.13 -7.67
C ILE A 18 3.44 -17.83 -7.65
N PHE A 19 4.08 -17.67 -8.81
CA PHE A 19 5.49 -17.32 -8.89
C PHE A 19 5.78 -15.96 -8.24
N ALA A 20 4.95 -14.95 -8.49
CA ALA A 20 5.05 -13.65 -7.85
C ALA A 20 4.92 -13.74 -6.31
N ASN A 21 3.97 -14.54 -5.81
CA ASN A 21 3.80 -14.75 -4.38
C ASN A 21 4.97 -15.52 -3.75
N SER A 22 5.54 -16.50 -4.47
CA SER A 22 6.74 -17.21 -4.01
C SER A 22 7.93 -16.25 -3.86
N ILE A 23 8.12 -15.33 -4.82
CA ILE A 23 9.14 -14.27 -4.73
C ILE A 23 8.87 -13.35 -3.52
N ALA A 24 7.61 -12.97 -3.27
CA ALA A 24 7.24 -12.16 -2.12
C ALA A 24 7.57 -12.84 -0.78
N ILE A 25 7.31 -14.15 -0.68
CA ILE A 25 7.67 -14.94 0.51
C ILE A 25 9.18 -14.93 0.72
N VAL A 26 9.97 -15.19 -0.32
CA VAL A 26 11.44 -15.19 -0.23
C VAL A 26 11.95 -13.79 0.14
N ALA A 27 11.41 -12.73 -0.45
CA ALA A 27 11.75 -11.35 -0.11
C ALA A 27 11.44 -11.01 1.36
N ALA A 28 10.31 -11.47 1.89
CA ALA A 28 9.94 -11.31 3.29
C ALA A 28 10.86 -12.11 4.21
N LEU A 29 11.19 -13.36 3.88
CA LEU A 29 12.11 -14.20 4.64
C LEU A 29 13.52 -13.60 4.73
N ILE A 30 13.95 -12.85 3.72
CA ILE A 30 15.23 -12.14 3.74
C ILE A 30 15.15 -10.83 4.53
N SER A 31 14.05 -10.08 4.40
CA SER A 31 13.92 -8.75 5.01
C SER A 31 13.54 -8.78 6.48
N VAL A 32 12.69 -9.71 6.89
CA VAL A 32 12.19 -9.82 8.27
C VAL A 32 13.30 -10.07 9.30
N PRO A 33 14.37 -10.89 9.06
CA PRO A 33 15.44 -11.08 10.03
C PRO A 33 16.41 -9.89 10.17
N ILE A 34 16.38 -8.88 9.29
CA ILE A 34 17.35 -7.77 9.34
C ILE A 34 17.40 -7.09 10.72
N PRO A 35 16.29 -6.74 11.38
CA PRO A 35 16.33 -6.15 12.71
C PRO A 35 16.92 -7.07 13.81
N LEU A 36 16.90 -8.40 13.61
CA LEU A 36 17.54 -9.35 14.55
C LEU A 36 19.07 -9.27 14.58
N LEU A 37 19.68 -8.60 13.62
CA LEU A 37 21.11 -8.32 13.66
C LEU A 37 21.49 -7.26 14.72
N MET A 38 20.50 -6.51 15.25
CA MET A 38 20.73 -5.53 16.31
C MET A 38 21.16 -6.15 17.65
N PRO A 39 20.51 -7.21 18.18
CA PRO A 39 20.99 -7.90 19.36
C PRO A 39 22.44 -8.39 19.22
N LEU A 40 22.76 -8.98 18.07
CA LEU A 40 24.12 -9.44 17.81
C LEU A 40 25.13 -8.28 17.90
N MET A 41 24.82 -7.14 17.30
CA MET A 41 25.70 -5.98 17.31
C MET A 41 25.83 -5.34 18.70
N VAL A 42 24.72 -5.20 19.42
CA VAL A 42 24.70 -4.51 20.70
C VAL A 42 25.15 -5.43 21.83
N ASP A 43 24.56 -6.61 21.95
CA ASP A 43 24.82 -7.50 23.09
C ASP A 43 26.14 -8.23 22.92
N GLU A 44 26.40 -8.83 21.75
CA GLU A 44 27.58 -9.68 21.56
C GLU A 44 28.85 -8.88 21.22
N VAL A 45 28.75 -7.80 20.39
CA VAL A 45 29.93 -7.03 19.94
C VAL A 45 30.23 -5.85 20.85
N LEU A 46 29.21 -5.05 21.27
CA LEU A 46 29.44 -3.84 22.07
C LEU A 46 29.50 -4.11 23.58
N LEU A 47 28.65 -5.03 24.06
CA LEU A 47 28.57 -5.39 25.49
C LEU A 47 29.38 -6.65 25.85
N ASP A 48 30.07 -7.24 24.87
CA ASP A 48 30.95 -8.41 25.02
C ASP A 48 30.28 -9.61 25.73
N GLN A 49 28.96 -9.77 25.46
CA GLN A 49 28.19 -10.89 26.02
C GLN A 49 28.32 -12.09 25.09
N PRO A 50 28.71 -13.28 25.59
CA PRO A 50 28.82 -14.46 24.74
C PRO A 50 27.51 -14.87 24.11
N GLY A 51 27.45 -14.91 22.77
CA GLY A 51 26.26 -15.29 22.02
C GLY A 51 26.55 -16.19 20.82
N SER A 52 25.50 -16.79 20.27
CA SER A 52 25.59 -17.68 19.11
C SER A 52 25.91 -16.94 17.81
N GLY A 53 25.67 -15.64 17.73
CA GLY A 53 25.87 -14.84 16.54
C GLY A 53 27.35 -14.66 16.22
N LEU A 54 28.18 -14.29 17.20
CA LEU A 54 29.63 -14.22 17.03
C LEU A 54 30.26 -15.58 16.71
N ALA A 55 29.71 -16.67 17.29
CA ALA A 55 30.21 -18.01 16.99
C ALA A 55 29.98 -18.37 15.50
N ILE A 56 28.86 -17.98 14.92
CA ILE A 56 28.59 -18.17 13.50
C ILE A 56 29.47 -17.25 12.65
N MET A 57 29.64 -15.98 13.04
CA MET A 57 30.50 -15.03 12.30
C MET A 57 31.97 -15.44 12.27
N ASN A 58 32.47 -16.04 13.35
CA ASN A 58 33.85 -16.53 13.45
C ASN A 58 34.15 -17.68 12.47
N GLN A 59 33.12 -18.39 11.99
CA GLN A 59 33.27 -19.41 10.94
C GLN A 59 33.57 -18.81 9.56
N PHE A 60 33.15 -17.56 9.34
CA PHE A 60 33.28 -16.88 8.04
C PHE A 60 34.40 -15.85 8.02
N LEU A 61 34.82 -15.33 9.20
CA LEU A 61 35.90 -14.36 9.29
C LEU A 61 37.24 -15.02 9.55
N PRO A 62 38.31 -14.63 8.80
CA PRO A 62 39.69 -14.94 9.18
C PRO A 62 40.04 -14.38 10.56
N THR A 63 40.90 -15.05 11.29
CA THR A 63 41.29 -14.70 12.68
C THR A 63 41.81 -13.26 12.83
N GLU A 64 42.41 -12.72 11.78
CA GLU A 64 42.91 -11.33 11.74
C GLU A 64 41.82 -10.27 11.81
N PHE A 65 40.61 -10.61 11.33
CA PHE A 65 39.44 -9.71 11.30
C PHE A 65 38.43 -9.98 12.44
N GLN A 66 38.71 -10.91 13.34
CA GLN A 66 37.92 -11.19 14.52
C GLN A 66 38.08 -10.10 15.59
N THR A 67 37.73 -8.89 15.22
CA THR A 67 37.75 -7.68 16.04
C THR A 67 36.38 -7.02 16.06
N PRO A 68 36.01 -6.22 17.08
CA PRO A 68 34.75 -5.50 17.12
C PRO A 68 34.46 -4.73 15.83
N THR A 69 35.49 -4.08 15.27
CA THR A 69 35.35 -3.37 13.97
C THR A 69 35.11 -4.31 12.80
N GLY A 70 35.72 -5.48 12.76
CA GLY A 70 35.51 -6.49 11.72
C GLY A 70 34.06 -7.03 11.74
N TYR A 71 33.52 -7.31 12.93
CA TYR A 71 32.14 -7.75 13.10
C TYR A 71 31.16 -6.68 12.68
N ILE A 72 31.39 -5.40 13.01
CA ILE A 72 30.56 -4.28 12.58
C ILE A 72 30.53 -4.17 11.05
N VAL A 73 31.69 -4.22 10.41
CA VAL A 73 31.78 -4.14 8.94
C VAL A 73 31.09 -5.33 8.26
N LEU A 74 31.29 -6.55 8.77
CA LEU A 74 30.62 -7.75 8.22
C LEU A 74 29.11 -7.65 8.36
N THR A 75 28.62 -7.25 9.52
CA THR A 75 27.16 -7.07 9.74
C THR A 75 26.60 -5.98 8.82
N LEU A 76 27.31 -4.86 8.66
CA LEU A 76 26.91 -3.81 7.72
C LEU A 76 26.80 -4.34 6.29
N LEU A 77 27.80 -5.08 5.82
CA LEU A 77 27.79 -5.70 4.49
C LEU A 77 26.63 -6.69 4.35
N ALA A 78 26.41 -7.54 5.37
CA ALA A 78 25.28 -8.47 5.39
C ALA A 78 23.92 -7.75 5.27
N VAL A 79 23.71 -6.67 6.05
CA VAL A 79 22.51 -5.85 5.99
C VAL A 79 22.32 -5.21 4.61
N ILE A 80 23.39 -4.65 4.02
CA ILE A 80 23.35 -4.05 2.68
C ILE A 80 22.95 -5.10 1.64
N VAL A 81 23.57 -6.28 1.66
CA VAL A 81 23.29 -7.37 0.75
C VAL A 81 21.84 -7.85 0.92
N MET A 82 21.38 -8.09 2.15
CA MET A 82 20.01 -8.54 2.44
C MET A 82 18.98 -7.49 1.98
N ARG A 83 19.21 -6.21 2.25
CA ARG A 83 18.30 -5.13 1.79
C ARG A 83 18.28 -5.04 0.27
N THR A 84 19.44 -5.05 -0.38
CA THR A 84 19.52 -4.97 -1.84
C THR A 84 18.84 -6.17 -2.50
N LEU A 85 19.09 -7.38 -1.99
CA LEU A 85 18.49 -8.59 -2.49
C LEU A 85 16.95 -8.60 -2.29
N SER A 86 16.48 -8.20 -1.10
CA SER A 86 15.05 -8.08 -0.83
C SER A 86 14.38 -7.06 -1.75
N GLN A 87 15.00 -5.91 -1.99
CA GLN A 87 14.46 -4.90 -2.92
C GLN A 87 14.46 -5.38 -4.37
N ALA A 88 15.51 -6.06 -4.82
CA ALA A 88 15.54 -6.67 -6.13
C ALA A 88 14.41 -7.71 -6.33
N LEU A 89 14.17 -8.55 -5.31
CA LEU A 89 13.07 -9.49 -5.32
C LEU A 89 11.70 -8.80 -5.33
N ASN A 90 11.52 -7.71 -4.58
CA ASN A 90 10.28 -6.93 -4.60
C ASN A 90 10.02 -6.29 -5.97
N ILE A 91 11.08 -5.83 -6.67
CA ILE A 91 10.96 -5.31 -8.05
C ILE A 91 10.53 -6.44 -9.00
N LEU A 92 11.16 -7.61 -8.91
CA LEU A 92 10.80 -8.78 -9.72
C LEU A 92 9.36 -9.23 -9.47
N GLN A 93 8.93 -9.26 -8.22
CA GLN A 93 7.57 -9.58 -7.80
C GLN A 93 6.56 -8.58 -8.38
N SER A 94 6.82 -7.28 -8.24
CA SER A 94 5.98 -6.22 -8.80
C SER A 94 5.88 -6.31 -10.32
N ARG A 95 6.97 -6.64 -11.01
CA ARG A 95 6.98 -6.88 -12.45
C ARG A 95 6.04 -8.02 -12.84
N GLN A 96 6.03 -9.15 -12.10
CA GLN A 96 5.15 -10.27 -12.40
C GLN A 96 3.68 -9.91 -12.24
N PHE A 97 3.32 -9.17 -11.17
CA PHE A 97 1.96 -8.68 -11.00
C PHE A 97 1.55 -7.71 -12.10
N THR A 98 2.44 -6.82 -12.52
CA THR A 98 2.20 -5.89 -13.62
C THR A 98 1.97 -6.63 -14.94
N LEU A 99 2.79 -7.63 -15.26
CA LEU A 99 2.61 -8.46 -16.45
C LEU A 99 1.27 -9.21 -16.44
N ALA A 100 0.91 -9.80 -15.31
CA ALA A 100 -0.37 -10.46 -15.13
C ALA A 100 -1.54 -9.48 -15.32
N SER A 101 -1.46 -8.31 -14.71
CA SER A 101 -2.47 -7.25 -14.83
C SER A 101 -2.65 -6.79 -16.27
N LYS A 102 -1.55 -6.46 -16.96
CA LYS A 102 -1.60 -6.02 -18.38
C LYS A 102 -2.19 -7.08 -19.29
N THR A 103 -1.87 -8.34 -19.07
CA THR A 103 -2.44 -9.44 -19.86
C THR A 103 -3.93 -9.64 -19.59
N ILE A 104 -4.35 -9.58 -18.32
CA ILE A 104 -5.77 -9.69 -17.95
C ILE A 104 -6.57 -8.52 -18.53
N THR A 105 -6.09 -7.29 -18.40
CA THR A 105 -6.77 -6.10 -18.89
C THR A 105 -6.82 -6.05 -20.42
N TYR A 106 -5.77 -6.51 -21.10
CA TYR A 106 -5.79 -6.70 -22.55
C TYR A 106 -6.91 -7.67 -22.97
N ASN A 107 -6.99 -8.84 -22.34
CA ASN A 107 -8.02 -9.85 -22.66
C ASN A 107 -9.44 -9.32 -22.38
N ILE A 108 -9.61 -8.54 -21.30
CA ILE A 108 -10.88 -7.89 -20.99
C ILE A 108 -11.24 -6.89 -22.09
N ARG A 109 -10.30 -6.02 -22.47
CA ARG A 109 -10.51 -4.98 -23.49
C ARG A 109 -10.85 -5.57 -24.85
N THR A 110 -10.09 -6.55 -25.31
CA THR A 110 -10.35 -7.24 -26.59
C THR A 110 -11.76 -7.85 -26.61
N ARG A 111 -12.13 -8.58 -25.55
CA ARG A 111 -13.46 -9.18 -25.48
C ARG A 111 -14.58 -8.12 -25.41
N MET A 112 -14.36 -6.98 -24.78
CA MET A 112 -15.34 -5.90 -24.77
C MET A 112 -15.49 -5.28 -26.17
N ILE A 113 -14.38 -5.12 -26.91
CA ILE A 113 -14.41 -4.65 -28.30
C ILE A 113 -15.17 -5.66 -29.19
N ASP A 114 -14.87 -6.96 -29.07
CA ASP A 114 -15.60 -8.01 -29.80
C ASP A 114 -17.11 -7.98 -29.51
N LYS A 115 -17.46 -7.71 -28.26
CA LYS A 115 -18.87 -7.58 -27.86
C LYS A 115 -19.51 -6.31 -28.40
N LEU A 116 -18.75 -5.21 -28.55
CA LEU A 116 -19.23 -3.95 -29.10
C LEU A 116 -19.77 -4.13 -30.52
N GLY A 117 -19.13 -4.97 -31.35
CA GLY A 117 -19.62 -5.31 -32.68
C GLY A 117 -20.90 -6.16 -32.72
N ARG A 118 -21.40 -6.61 -31.57
CA ARG A 118 -22.58 -7.49 -31.44
C ARG A 118 -23.71 -6.90 -30.60
N ILE A 119 -23.57 -5.68 -30.09
CA ILE A 119 -24.63 -5.02 -29.31
C ILE A 119 -25.72 -4.48 -30.25
N SER A 120 -26.97 -4.49 -29.77
CA SER A 120 -28.08 -3.87 -30.51
C SER A 120 -27.98 -2.35 -30.49
N ILE A 121 -28.52 -1.69 -31.52
CA ILE A 121 -28.58 -0.23 -31.63
C ILE A 121 -29.26 0.37 -30.38
N GLN A 122 -30.32 -0.25 -29.90
CA GLN A 122 -31.03 0.18 -28.67
C GLN A 122 -30.10 0.18 -27.43
N GLN A 123 -29.25 -0.84 -27.28
CA GLN A 123 -28.27 -0.89 -26.18
C GLN A 123 -27.18 0.17 -26.32
N TYR A 124 -26.80 0.48 -27.57
CA TYR A 124 -25.85 1.54 -27.86
C TYR A 124 -26.42 2.92 -27.51
N GLU A 125 -27.68 3.20 -27.95
CA GLU A 125 -28.37 4.45 -27.62
C GLU A 125 -28.59 4.64 -26.13
N THR A 126 -28.97 3.57 -25.42
CA THR A 126 -29.19 3.62 -23.96
C THR A 126 -27.95 3.93 -23.18
N LYS A 127 -26.77 3.40 -23.58
CA LYS A 127 -25.50 3.61 -22.88
C LYS A 127 -24.74 4.84 -23.33
N GLY A 128 -24.97 5.25 -24.57
CA GLY A 128 -24.23 6.33 -25.23
C GLY A 128 -22.75 6.02 -25.44
N SER A 129 -22.11 6.80 -26.30
CA SER A 129 -20.67 6.68 -26.57
C SER A 129 -19.83 6.93 -25.32
N GLY A 130 -20.23 7.87 -24.48
CA GLY A 130 -19.56 8.19 -23.21
C GLY A 130 -19.55 7.05 -22.21
N GLY A 131 -20.68 6.35 -22.03
CA GLY A 131 -20.76 5.19 -21.15
C GLY A 131 -19.91 4.01 -21.62
N ILE A 132 -19.86 3.78 -22.94
CA ILE A 132 -19.01 2.74 -23.53
C ILE A 132 -17.53 3.08 -23.36
N ASN A 133 -17.16 4.35 -23.60
CA ASN A 133 -15.80 4.82 -23.42
C ASN A 133 -15.34 4.67 -21.95
N SER A 134 -16.20 5.05 -20.99
CA SER A 134 -15.91 4.87 -19.56
C SER A 134 -15.57 3.41 -19.22
N HIS A 135 -16.38 2.46 -19.73
CA HIS A 135 -16.13 1.03 -19.49
C HIS A 135 -14.85 0.51 -20.16
N LEU A 136 -14.51 0.97 -21.38
CA LEU A 136 -13.34 0.50 -22.13
C LEU A 136 -12.01 1.12 -21.65
N VAL A 137 -12.07 2.29 -21.03
CA VAL A 137 -10.90 3.04 -20.59
C VAL A 137 -10.83 3.05 -19.07
N THR A 138 -11.74 3.73 -18.39
CA THR A 138 -11.66 4.02 -16.97
C THR A 138 -11.83 2.77 -16.08
N ASP A 139 -12.83 1.93 -16.37
CA ASP A 139 -13.06 0.73 -15.56
C ASP A 139 -11.93 -0.29 -15.73
N ILE A 140 -11.41 -0.44 -16.97
CA ILE A 140 -10.27 -1.35 -17.22
C ILE A 140 -9.00 -0.81 -16.55
N GLU A 141 -8.75 0.49 -16.57
CA GLU A 141 -7.62 1.10 -15.87
C GLU A 141 -7.70 0.90 -14.36
N THR A 142 -8.91 0.95 -13.79
CA THR A 142 -9.14 0.68 -12.37
C THR A 142 -8.80 -0.78 -12.02
N ILE A 143 -9.18 -1.74 -12.88
CA ILE A 143 -8.83 -3.15 -12.72
C ILE A 143 -7.31 -3.35 -12.81
N ASP A 144 -6.66 -2.67 -13.76
CA ASP A 144 -5.21 -2.71 -13.95
C ASP A 144 -4.46 -2.23 -12.70
N LYS A 145 -4.83 -1.06 -12.16
CA LYS A 145 -4.26 -0.50 -10.93
C LYS A 145 -4.50 -1.42 -9.72
N PHE A 146 -5.68 -2.03 -9.63
CA PHE A 146 -6.00 -2.93 -8.53
C PHE A 146 -5.12 -4.20 -8.56
N ILE A 147 -5.04 -4.89 -9.70
CA ILE A 147 -4.27 -6.14 -9.81
C ILE A 147 -2.77 -5.87 -9.78
N GLY A 148 -2.28 -4.92 -10.59
CA GLY A 148 -0.86 -4.65 -10.76
C GLY A 148 -0.22 -3.90 -9.59
N GLY A 149 -0.98 -3.04 -8.91
CA GLY A 149 -0.49 -2.20 -7.81
C GLY A 149 -1.01 -2.64 -6.46
N THR A 150 -2.31 -2.44 -6.20
CA THR A 150 -2.89 -2.61 -4.86
C THR A 150 -2.74 -4.04 -4.33
N LEU A 151 -3.08 -5.05 -5.13
CA LEU A 151 -3.00 -6.45 -4.70
C LEU A 151 -1.55 -6.88 -4.44
N SER A 152 -0.61 -6.46 -5.29
CA SER A 152 0.81 -6.74 -5.13
C SER A 152 1.35 -6.21 -3.80
N LYS A 153 1.12 -4.93 -3.53
CA LYS A 153 1.55 -4.25 -2.31
C LYS A 153 0.90 -4.85 -1.06
N PHE A 154 -0.41 -5.12 -1.14
CA PHE A 154 -1.16 -5.74 -0.04
C PHE A 154 -0.55 -7.08 0.39
N ILE A 155 -0.20 -7.95 -0.56
CA ILE A 155 0.38 -9.27 -0.26
C ILE A 155 1.76 -9.12 0.41
N VAL A 156 2.64 -8.26 -0.14
CA VAL A 156 3.96 -8.02 0.45
C VAL A 156 3.83 -7.47 1.86
N SER A 157 2.97 -6.47 2.05
CA SER A 157 2.75 -5.83 3.35
C SER A 157 2.17 -6.80 4.37
N LEU A 158 1.22 -7.64 3.95
CA LEU A 158 0.64 -8.67 4.81
C LEU A 158 1.69 -9.70 5.25
N LEU A 159 2.51 -10.19 4.32
CA LEU A 159 3.59 -11.14 4.63
C LEU A 159 4.63 -10.53 5.57
N THR A 160 5.00 -9.27 5.34
CA THR A 160 5.95 -8.56 6.18
C THR A 160 5.41 -8.36 7.58
N VAL A 161 4.15 -7.93 7.73
CA VAL A 161 3.50 -7.74 9.04
C VAL A 161 3.37 -9.07 9.79
N LEU A 162 2.94 -10.14 9.11
CA LEU A 162 2.83 -11.47 9.73
C LEU A 162 4.21 -12.01 10.13
N GLY A 163 5.21 -11.90 9.24
CA GLY A 163 6.58 -12.33 9.54
C GLY A 163 7.18 -11.58 10.74
N THR A 164 7.00 -10.27 10.78
CA THR A 164 7.43 -9.43 11.90
C THR A 164 6.69 -9.79 13.20
N ALA A 165 5.37 -9.99 13.14
CA ALA A 165 4.59 -10.41 14.30
C ALA A 165 5.06 -11.75 14.87
N LEU A 166 5.38 -12.74 14.00
CA LEU A 166 5.94 -14.03 14.42
C LEU A 166 7.30 -13.88 15.11
N VAL A 167 8.18 -13.05 14.57
CA VAL A 167 9.49 -12.80 15.20
C VAL A 167 9.34 -12.09 16.55
N LEU A 168 8.46 -11.10 16.64
CA LEU A 168 8.20 -10.39 17.89
C LEU A 168 7.57 -11.30 18.96
N LEU A 169 6.65 -12.19 18.56
CA LEU A 169 6.09 -13.21 19.46
C LEU A 169 7.14 -14.22 19.95
N TRP A 170 8.14 -14.52 19.11
CA TRP A 170 9.25 -15.39 19.45
C TRP A 170 10.25 -14.72 20.40
N LEU A 171 10.58 -13.43 20.13
CA LEU A 171 11.46 -12.65 20.99
C LEU A 171 10.86 -12.42 22.39
N GLU A 172 9.63 -11.91 22.44
CA GLU A 172 8.87 -11.64 23.66
C GLU A 172 7.36 -11.63 23.34
N TRP A 173 6.68 -12.69 23.72
CA TRP A 173 5.27 -12.90 23.39
C TRP A 173 4.35 -11.78 23.89
N ARG A 174 4.68 -11.15 25.03
CA ARG A 174 3.89 -10.05 25.62
C ARG A 174 3.94 -8.81 24.73
N LEU A 175 5.13 -8.47 24.20
CA LEU A 175 5.32 -7.36 23.26
C LEU A 175 4.64 -7.65 21.92
N GLY A 176 4.78 -8.87 21.41
CA GLY A 176 4.08 -9.31 20.21
C GLY A 176 2.56 -9.20 20.34
N LEU A 177 2.00 -9.62 21.47
CA LEU A 177 0.56 -9.53 21.76
C LEU A 177 0.11 -8.07 21.88
N PHE A 178 0.91 -7.21 22.50
CA PHE A 178 0.59 -5.78 22.59
C PHE A 178 0.48 -5.12 21.21
N ILE A 179 1.42 -5.41 20.31
CA ILE A 179 1.36 -4.91 18.91
C ILE A 179 0.10 -5.42 18.20
N LEU A 180 -0.20 -6.72 18.34
CA LEU A 180 -1.39 -7.32 17.74
C LEU A 180 -2.69 -6.72 18.27
N LEU A 181 -2.73 -6.22 19.52
CA LEU A 181 -3.88 -5.54 20.11
C LEU A 181 -3.98 -4.07 19.69
N VAL A 182 -2.86 -3.36 19.58
CA VAL A 182 -2.84 -1.93 19.21
C VAL A 182 -3.19 -1.72 17.75
N ASN A 183 -2.71 -2.58 16.83
CA ASN A 183 -2.98 -2.46 15.40
C ASN A 183 -4.47 -2.43 15.04
N PRO A 184 -5.35 -3.31 15.54
CA PRO A 184 -6.79 -3.24 15.29
C PRO A 184 -7.42 -1.92 15.74
N ILE A 185 -6.94 -1.33 16.83
CA ILE A 185 -7.43 -0.04 17.36
C ILE A 185 -7.11 1.07 16.37
N VAL A 186 -5.86 1.14 15.90
CA VAL A 186 -5.42 2.12 14.90
C VAL A 186 -6.22 1.94 13.60
N ILE A 187 -6.39 0.69 13.14
CA ILE A 187 -7.18 0.37 11.94
C ILE A 187 -8.64 0.82 12.09
N TYR A 188 -9.26 0.57 13.24
CA TYR A 188 -10.65 0.95 13.48
C TYR A 188 -10.85 2.48 13.38
N PHE A 189 -10.01 3.25 14.06
CA PHE A 189 -10.08 4.72 14.03
C PHE A 189 -9.78 5.26 12.62
N SER A 190 -8.76 4.74 11.94
CA SER A 190 -8.41 5.14 10.57
C SER A 190 -9.56 4.86 9.59
N ARG A 191 -10.22 3.70 9.68
CA ARG A 191 -11.40 3.37 8.86
C ARG A 191 -12.57 4.31 9.13
N LYS A 192 -12.82 4.65 10.39
CA LYS A 192 -13.91 5.59 10.76
C LYS A 192 -13.69 6.97 10.15
N LEU A 193 -12.46 7.47 10.17
CA LEU A 193 -12.08 8.73 9.52
C LEU A 193 -12.16 8.62 7.99
N GLY A 194 -11.64 7.54 7.41
CA GLY A 194 -11.66 7.29 5.98
C GLY A 194 -13.07 7.24 5.39
N ASN A 195 -14.05 6.70 6.10
CA ASN A 195 -15.44 6.70 5.66
C ASN A 195 -16.00 8.12 5.48
N ARG A 196 -15.67 9.05 6.39
CA ARG A 196 -16.07 10.46 6.28
C ARG A 196 -15.44 11.12 5.05
N VAL A 197 -14.16 10.89 4.84
CA VAL A 197 -13.41 11.40 3.67
C VAL A 197 -13.99 10.86 2.36
N LYS A 198 -14.36 9.58 2.33
CA LYS A 198 -15.02 8.94 1.18
C LYS A 198 -16.35 9.63 0.79
N HIS A 199 -17.15 10.04 1.76
CA HIS A 199 -18.37 10.81 1.48
C HIS A 199 -18.06 12.17 0.87
N LEU A 200 -17.06 12.88 1.39
CA LEU A 200 -16.66 14.17 0.82
C LEU A 200 -16.16 14.04 -0.61
N LYS A 201 -15.36 12.99 -0.90
CA LYS A 201 -14.91 12.69 -2.26
C LYS A 201 -16.08 12.43 -3.22
N LYS A 202 -17.12 11.78 -2.73
CA LYS A 202 -18.33 11.57 -3.53
C LYS A 202 -18.99 12.90 -3.92
N TYR A 203 -19.09 13.87 -3.00
CA TYR A 203 -19.67 15.18 -3.30
C TYR A 203 -18.82 15.95 -4.31
N GLU A 204 -17.48 15.96 -4.11
CA GLU A 204 -16.56 16.55 -5.08
C GLU A 204 -16.74 15.96 -6.48
N ASN A 205 -16.76 14.62 -6.59
CA ASN A 205 -16.97 13.94 -7.88
C ASN A 205 -18.32 14.30 -8.52
N GLN A 206 -19.39 14.41 -7.74
CA GLN A 206 -20.70 14.83 -8.24
C GLN A 206 -20.72 16.27 -8.75
N SER A 207 -19.94 17.16 -8.12
CA SER A 207 -19.80 18.55 -8.58
C SER A 207 -19.01 18.62 -9.87
N PHE A 208 -17.96 17.81 -10.03
CA PHE A 208 -17.21 17.66 -11.28
C PHE A 208 -18.09 17.11 -12.41
N GLU A 209 -18.84 16.05 -12.14
CA GLU A 209 -19.76 15.44 -13.12
C GLU A 209 -20.82 16.43 -13.60
N ARG A 210 -21.43 17.21 -12.70
CA ARG A 210 -22.41 18.25 -13.04
C ARG A 210 -21.79 19.33 -13.92
N PHE A 211 -20.62 19.84 -13.55
CA PHE A 211 -19.90 20.83 -14.34
C PHE A 211 -19.55 20.30 -15.74
N GLN A 212 -19.03 19.07 -15.82
CA GLN A 212 -18.64 18.44 -17.08
C GLN A 212 -19.84 18.26 -18.02
N ASN A 213 -20.97 17.77 -17.51
CA ASN A 213 -22.18 17.59 -18.29
C ASN A 213 -22.69 18.94 -18.82
N ARG A 214 -22.77 19.95 -17.97
CA ARG A 214 -23.20 21.30 -18.38
C ARG A 214 -22.22 21.93 -19.36
N LEU A 215 -20.93 21.73 -19.19
CA LEU A 215 -19.91 22.21 -20.13
C LEU A 215 -20.10 21.60 -21.53
N ILE A 216 -20.32 20.28 -21.59
CA ILE A 216 -20.59 19.57 -22.85
C ILE A 216 -21.85 20.13 -23.51
N GLU A 217 -22.96 20.21 -22.77
CA GLU A 217 -24.22 20.77 -23.29
C GLU A 217 -24.04 22.20 -23.81
N THR A 218 -23.28 23.03 -23.09
CA THR A 218 -23.04 24.43 -23.49
C THR A 218 -22.19 24.49 -24.75
N LEU A 219 -21.16 23.63 -24.88
CA LEU A 219 -20.28 23.60 -26.06
C LEU A 219 -21.02 23.05 -27.29
N ASP A 220 -21.81 22.00 -27.12
CA ASP A 220 -22.63 21.42 -28.21
C ASP A 220 -23.68 22.39 -28.71
N GLY A 221 -24.26 23.18 -27.81
CA GLY A 221 -25.27 24.21 -28.13
C GLY A 221 -24.73 25.61 -28.41
N ILE A 222 -23.39 25.82 -28.49
CA ILE A 222 -22.77 27.17 -28.50
C ILE A 222 -23.25 28.05 -29.66
N TYR A 223 -23.49 27.47 -30.84
CA TYR A 223 -23.99 28.21 -31.99
C TYR A 223 -25.41 28.71 -31.79
N GLN A 224 -26.30 27.86 -31.23
CA GLN A 224 -27.70 28.20 -30.90
C GLN A 224 -27.74 29.26 -29.78
N LEU A 225 -26.90 29.12 -28.78
CA LEU A 225 -26.81 30.07 -27.67
C LEU A 225 -26.34 31.47 -28.15
N ARG A 226 -25.37 31.53 -29.06
CA ARG A 226 -24.91 32.78 -29.69
C ARG A 226 -25.97 33.40 -30.57
N ALA A 227 -26.66 32.60 -31.40
CA ALA A 227 -27.73 33.08 -32.23
C ALA A 227 -28.89 33.68 -31.40
N ALA A 228 -29.12 33.14 -30.20
CA ALA A 228 -30.11 33.63 -29.25
C ALA A 228 -29.61 34.72 -28.28
N ASN A 229 -28.35 35.14 -28.36
CA ASN A 229 -27.68 36.06 -27.38
C ASN A 229 -27.80 35.60 -25.92
N LYS A 230 -27.77 34.28 -25.66
CA LYS A 230 -27.93 33.68 -24.31
C LYS A 230 -26.63 33.09 -23.74
N GLU A 231 -25.51 33.20 -24.44
CA GLU A 231 -24.22 32.62 -24.03
C GLU A 231 -23.76 33.09 -22.64
N LYS A 232 -24.00 34.36 -22.29
CA LYS A 232 -23.62 34.90 -20.97
C LYS A 232 -24.33 34.19 -19.83
N LEU A 233 -25.60 33.85 -19.99
CA LEU A 233 -26.39 33.15 -18.96
C LEU A 233 -25.79 31.79 -18.66
N PHE A 234 -25.51 30.99 -19.70
CA PHE A 234 -24.96 29.65 -19.54
C PHE A 234 -23.52 29.65 -19.02
N LEU A 235 -22.70 30.61 -19.44
CA LEU A 235 -21.34 30.81 -18.90
C LEU A 235 -21.37 31.21 -17.41
N GLU A 236 -22.32 32.03 -16.95
CA GLU A 236 -22.47 32.33 -15.52
C GLU A 236 -22.91 31.10 -14.71
N GLU A 237 -23.71 30.20 -15.26
CA GLU A 237 -24.05 28.95 -14.60
C GLU A 237 -22.84 28.02 -14.50
N LEU A 238 -22.02 27.91 -15.55
CA LEU A 238 -20.73 27.18 -15.51
C LEU A 238 -19.79 27.72 -14.44
N LYS A 239 -19.72 29.05 -14.28
CA LYS A 239 -18.92 29.67 -13.21
C LYS A 239 -19.46 29.30 -11.81
N LYS A 240 -20.77 29.18 -11.64
CA LYS A 240 -21.37 28.73 -10.37
C LYS A 240 -21.00 27.29 -10.08
N ASP A 241 -21.06 26.41 -11.09
CA ASP A 241 -20.66 25.00 -10.93
C ASP A 241 -19.15 24.88 -10.64
N ALA A 242 -18.31 25.66 -11.31
CA ALA A 242 -16.86 25.73 -11.02
C ALA A 242 -16.59 26.20 -9.58
N ASN A 243 -17.36 27.17 -9.07
CA ASN A 243 -17.25 27.58 -7.67
C ASN A 243 -17.71 26.48 -6.71
N GLN A 244 -18.74 25.69 -7.06
CA GLN A 244 -19.17 24.56 -6.25
C GLN A 244 -18.10 23.49 -6.19
N ILE A 245 -17.42 23.19 -7.31
CA ILE A 245 -16.24 22.29 -7.32
C ILE A 245 -15.18 22.80 -6.33
N ARG A 246 -14.86 24.10 -6.37
CA ARG A 246 -13.87 24.70 -5.45
C ARG A 246 -14.25 24.46 -3.99
N ILE A 247 -15.52 24.66 -3.62
CA ILE A 247 -16.01 24.49 -2.25
C ILE A 247 -15.92 23.03 -1.80
N ASP A 248 -16.35 22.09 -2.66
CA ASP A 248 -16.37 20.68 -2.31
C ASP A 248 -14.96 20.06 -2.34
N ALA A 249 -14.11 20.48 -3.29
CA ALA A 249 -12.71 20.10 -3.35
C ALA A 249 -11.91 20.61 -2.13
N ASP A 250 -12.14 21.86 -1.71
CA ASP A 250 -11.51 22.43 -0.50
C ASP A 250 -11.88 21.60 0.74
N LYS A 251 -13.18 21.35 0.96
CA LYS A 251 -13.65 20.53 2.09
C LYS A 251 -13.06 19.12 2.07
N TYR A 252 -12.99 18.48 0.90
CA TYR A 252 -12.39 17.16 0.76
C TYR A 252 -10.89 17.21 1.05
N ALA A 253 -10.16 18.14 0.44
CA ALA A 253 -8.70 18.19 0.52
C ALA A 253 -8.21 18.35 1.97
N TRP A 254 -8.67 19.38 2.69
CA TRP A 254 -8.19 19.61 4.05
C TRP A 254 -8.67 18.53 5.04
N GLN A 255 -9.91 18.00 4.91
CA GLN A 255 -10.39 16.92 5.79
C GLN A 255 -9.70 15.59 5.50
N SER A 256 -9.36 15.32 4.24
CA SER A 256 -8.57 14.16 3.85
C SER A 256 -7.16 14.23 4.45
N GLU A 257 -6.51 15.39 4.33
CA GLU A 257 -5.18 15.60 4.93
C GLU A 257 -5.23 15.51 6.45
N ALA A 258 -6.21 16.16 7.08
CA ALA A 258 -6.39 16.09 8.54
C ALA A 258 -6.63 14.65 9.03
N ALA A 259 -7.46 13.87 8.32
CA ALA A 259 -7.70 12.47 8.63
C ALA A 259 -6.42 11.62 8.50
N GLY A 260 -5.62 11.86 7.45
CA GLY A 260 -4.33 11.20 7.26
C GLY A 260 -3.35 11.53 8.39
N ARG A 261 -3.19 12.81 8.74
CA ARG A 261 -2.32 13.25 9.84
C ARG A 261 -2.78 12.72 11.18
N PHE A 262 -4.10 12.68 11.43
CA PHE A 262 -4.63 12.12 12.67
C PHE A 262 -4.42 10.60 12.76
N SER A 263 -4.60 9.87 11.66
CA SER A 263 -4.30 8.43 11.60
C SER A 263 -2.81 8.16 11.87
N PHE A 264 -1.92 9.00 11.32
CA PHE A 264 -0.49 8.92 11.60
C PHE A 264 -0.16 9.26 13.06
N LEU A 265 -0.81 10.26 13.64
CA LEU A 265 -0.67 10.58 15.07
C LEU A 265 -1.09 9.40 15.96
N LEU A 266 -2.22 8.74 15.67
CA LEU A 266 -2.64 7.55 16.40
C LEU A 266 -1.59 6.43 16.33
N PHE A 267 -0.98 6.24 15.17
CA PHE A 267 0.14 5.31 15.01
C PHE A 267 1.33 5.71 15.88
N LEU A 268 1.73 6.98 15.88
CA LEU A 268 2.84 7.48 16.70
C LEU A 268 2.56 7.33 18.19
N LEU A 269 1.33 7.60 18.65
CA LEU A 269 0.94 7.39 20.04
C LEU A 269 1.01 5.90 20.43
N GLY A 270 0.54 5.02 19.54
CA GLY A 270 0.70 3.57 19.71
C GLY A 270 2.17 3.15 19.80
N PHE A 271 3.02 3.75 18.98
CA PHE A 271 4.47 3.53 18.99
C PHE A 271 5.10 3.98 20.31
N GLU A 272 4.76 5.18 20.82
CA GLU A 272 5.28 5.67 22.10
C GLU A 272 4.83 4.81 23.30
N LEU A 273 3.55 4.40 23.30
CA LEU A 273 3.04 3.48 24.33
C LEU A 273 3.79 2.14 24.28
N PHE A 274 4.02 1.62 23.08
CA PHE A 274 4.79 0.39 22.91
C PHE A 274 6.24 0.56 23.37
N ARG A 275 6.87 1.67 23.04
CA ARG A 275 8.25 1.98 23.47
C ARG A 275 8.34 2.03 25.00
N ALA A 276 7.39 2.71 25.64
CA ALA A 276 7.33 2.76 27.10
C ALA A 276 7.15 1.37 27.72
N MET A 277 6.24 0.57 27.14
CA MET A 277 6.01 -0.81 27.59
C MET A 277 7.26 -1.68 27.41
N ALA A 278 7.94 -1.59 26.27
CA ALA A 278 9.17 -2.31 26.04
C ALA A 278 10.27 -1.93 27.03
N MET A 279 10.43 -0.64 27.34
CA MET A 279 11.39 -0.18 28.37
C MET A 279 11.05 -0.67 29.78
N LEU A 280 9.74 -0.67 30.14
CA LEU A 280 9.30 -1.22 31.43
C LEU A 280 9.60 -2.72 31.52
N MET A 281 9.43 -3.45 30.42
CA MET A 281 9.70 -4.88 30.39
C MET A 281 11.16 -5.22 30.61
N VAL A 282 12.11 -4.36 30.18
CA VAL A 282 13.54 -4.53 30.49
C VAL A 282 13.79 -4.53 32.00
N LEU A 283 13.07 -3.68 32.73
CA LEU A 283 13.23 -3.60 34.19
C LEU A 283 12.66 -4.83 34.91
N PHE A 284 11.74 -5.55 34.29
CA PHE A 284 10.98 -6.65 34.88
C PHE A 284 11.13 -8.00 34.19
N SER A 285 11.98 -8.11 33.14
CA SER A 285 12.22 -9.35 32.38
C SER A 285 13.71 -9.49 32.02
N ASP A 286 14.07 -10.65 31.51
CA ASP A 286 15.44 -10.97 31.07
C ASP A 286 15.77 -10.44 29.65
N LEU A 287 15.01 -9.43 29.15
CA LEU A 287 15.27 -8.84 27.83
C LEU A 287 16.58 -8.08 27.83
N THR A 288 17.42 -8.34 26.81
CA THR A 288 18.68 -7.64 26.62
C THR A 288 18.49 -6.27 25.97
N ILE A 289 19.46 -5.39 26.12
CA ILE A 289 19.45 -4.07 25.51
C ILE A 289 19.39 -4.20 23.97
N GLY A 290 20.11 -5.13 23.37
CA GLY A 290 20.09 -5.37 21.93
C GLY A 290 18.72 -5.86 21.43
N GLN A 291 18.03 -6.71 22.21
CA GLN A 291 16.68 -7.16 21.88
C GLN A 291 15.68 -6.00 21.85
N ILE A 292 15.83 -5.00 22.72
CA ILE A 292 15.00 -3.79 22.69
C ILE A 292 15.25 -2.98 21.41
N PHE A 293 16.51 -2.81 21.03
CA PHE A 293 16.84 -2.14 19.77
C PHE A 293 16.29 -2.89 18.55
N ALA A 294 16.28 -4.23 18.57
CA ALA A 294 15.60 -5.02 17.55
C ALA A 294 14.11 -4.74 17.50
N VAL A 295 13.45 -4.74 18.65
CA VAL A 295 12.02 -4.45 18.79
C VAL A 295 11.68 -3.06 18.24
N PHE A 296 12.45 -2.02 18.58
CA PHE A 296 12.26 -0.68 18.00
C PHE A 296 12.48 -0.65 16.49
N SER A 297 13.49 -1.38 16.01
CA SER A 297 13.77 -1.50 14.58
C SER A 297 12.62 -2.19 13.85
N TYR A 298 11.98 -3.19 14.45
CA TYR A 298 10.78 -3.83 13.90
C TYR A 298 9.59 -2.89 13.82
N LEU A 299 9.39 -2.02 14.80
CA LEU A 299 8.31 -1.03 14.76
C LEU A 299 8.47 -0.09 13.56
N TRP A 300 9.69 0.44 13.37
CA TRP A 300 9.98 1.27 12.20
C TRP A 300 9.85 0.51 10.88
N PHE A 301 10.28 -0.74 10.86
CA PHE A 301 10.17 -1.61 9.70
C PHE A 301 8.71 -1.89 9.31
N MET A 302 7.80 -1.99 10.29
CA MET A 302 6.38 -2.21 10.06
C MET A 302 5.62 -0.97 9.60
N LEU A 303 6.16 0.24 9.76
CA LEU A 303 5.44 1.50 9.46
C LEU A 303 4.93 1.53 8.02
N GLY A 304 5.79 1.27 7.04
CA GLY A 304 5.42 1.23 5.63
C GLY A 304 4.36 0.17 5.32
N PRO A 305 4.61 -1.11 5.60
CA PRO A 305 3.64 -2.19 5.42
C PRO A 305 2.28 -1.93 6.06
N VAL A 306 2.22 -1.40 7.27
CA VAL A 306 0.95 -1.08 7.94
C VAL A 306 0.23 0.05 7.20
N GLN A 307 0.92 1.09 6.76
CA GLN A 307 0.32 2.17 5.96
C GLN A 307 -0.25 1.66 4.62
N GLU A 308 0.46 0.77 3.93
CA GLU A 308 -0.03 0.15 2.69
C GLU A 308 -1.28 -0.73 2.89
N LEU A 309 -1.42 -1.38 4.05
CA LEU A 309 -2.62 -2.14 4.39
C LEU A 309 -3.83 -1.25 4.72
N LEU A 310 -3.60 0.01 5.08
CA LEU A 310 -4.62 0.99 5.43
C LEU A 310 -5.06 1.85 4.23
N SER A 311 -4.23 1.95 3.18
CA SER A 311 -4.49 2.75 1.96
C SER A 311 -5.34 1.99 0.95
#